data_d78fe5c91aefbc34cc1dcc23aa7c661d
#
_entry.id   d78fe5c91aefbc34cc1dcc23aa7c661d
#
_cell.length_a   1.000
_cell.length_b   1.000
_cell.length_c   1.000
_cell.angle_alpha   90.00
_cell.angle_beta   90.00
_cell.angle_gamma   90.00
#
_symmetry.space_group_name_H-M   'P 1'
#
loop_
_entity.id
_entity.type
_entity.pdbx_description
1 polymer ?
#
loop_
_entity_poly.entity_id
_entity_poly.type
_entity_poly.pdbx_seq_one_letter_code
_entity_poly.pdbx_strand_id
1 'polypeptide(L)'
;MRERLNYVKEATDGYRAMAALNRYVEGCGLEHSLLELVKMRASQINGCAYCLDMHSKDARALGESEQRLYALNAWRETPFFTERERAALALTEAATLIANGHIADELYAEV
;
A
#
# COMPACT_ATOMS: atom_id res chain seq x y z
N MET A 1 23.07 -0.54 -4.60
CA MET A 1 22.91 0.83 -5.13
C MET A 1 23.49 1.84 -4.14
N ARG A 2 24.09 2.89 -4.65
CA ARG A 2 24.63 3.95 -3.81
C ARG A 2 23.50 4.83 -3.27
N GLU A 3 23.50 5.11 -1.97
CA GLU A 3 22.58 6.06 -1.35
C GLU A 3 22.82 7.46 -1.93
N ARG A 4 21.75 8.12 -2.37
CA ARG A 4 21.82 9.50 -2.91
C ARG A 4 21.74 10.53 -1.82
N LEU A 5 20.92 10.29 -0.78
CA LEU A 5 20.66 11.23 0.30
C LEU A 5 20.18 10.47 1.52
N ASN A 6 20.74 10.77 2.66
CA ASN A 6 20.22 10.27 3.94
C ASN A 6 19.17 11.27 4.48
N TYR A 7 17.93 11.14 4.01
CA TYR A 7 16.85 12.06 4.35
C TYR A 7 16.52 12.08 5.85
N VAL A 8 16.81 11.01 6.58
CA VAL A 8 16.59 10.97 8.03
C VAL A 8 17.50 11.98 8.74
N LYS A 9 18.72 12.14 8.26
CA LYS A 9 19.68 13.12 8.81
C LYS A 9 19.46 14.51 8.25
N GLU A 10 19.26 14.61 6.94
CA GLU A 10 19.19 15.91 6.25
C GLU A 10 17.84 16.62 6.43
N ALA A 11 16.76 15.86 6.64
CA ALA A 11 15.41 16.40 6.81
C ALA A 11 14.71 15.74 8.02
N THR A 12 15.38 15.73 9.16
CA THR A 12 14.93 15.02 10.37
C THR A 12 13.50 15.39 10.78
N ASP A 13 13.16 16.68 10.78
CA ASP A 13 11.83 17.14 11.20
C ASP A 13 10.75 16.72 10.19
N GLY A 14 11.05 16.78 8.91
CA GLY A 14 10.16 16.28 7.85
C GLY A 14 9.93 14.78 7.97
N TYR A 15 10.99 14.02 8.18
CA TYR A 15 10.91 12.58 8.43
C TYR A 15 10.04 12.26 9.65
N ARG A 16 10.22 12.99 10.75
CA ARG A 16 9.41 12.81 11.98
C ARG A 16 7.93 13.10 11.73
N ALA A 17 7.62 14.14 10.96
CA ALA A 17 6.25 14.47 10.60
C ALA A 17 5.59 13.36 9.77
N MET A 18 6.30 12.82 8.78
CA MET A 18 5.81 11.68 7.98
C MET A 18 5.64 10.43 8.85
N ALA A 19 6.58 10.12 9.72
CA ALA A 19 6.48 8.98 10.64
C ALA A 19 5.27 9.13 11.59
N ALA A 20 4.97 10.35 12.05
CA ALA A 20 3.80 10.63 12.88
C ALA A 20 2.49 10.42 12.10
N LEU A 21 2.42 10.85 10.85
CA LEU A 21 1.28 10.60 9.98
C LEU A 21 1.07 9.10 9.73
N ASN A 22 2.14 8.37 9.47
CA ASN A 22 2.07 6.92 9.29
C ASN A 22 1.53 6.22 10.55
N ARG A 23 1.99 6.60 11.74
CA ARG A 23 1.47 6.06 13.01
C ARG A 23 -0.01 6.36 13.20
N TYR A 24 -0.46 7.56 12.84
CA TYR A 24 -1.87 7.93 12.88
C TYR A 24 -2.71 7.00 11.98
N VAL A 25 -2.28 6.79 10.75
CA VAL A 25 -2.98 5.91 9.80
C VAL A 25 -3.04 4.47 10.31
N GLU A 26 -1.93 3.96 10.85
CA GLU A 26 -1.89 2.60 11.43
C GLU A 26 -2.82 2.42 12.63
N GLY A 27 -3.09 3.49 13.36
CA GLY A 27 -3.98 3.49 14.52
C GLY A 27 -5.42 3.94 14.25
N CYS A 28 -5.80 4.22 13.01
CA CYS A 28 -7.12 4.82 12.69
C CYS A 28 -8.29 3.82 12.62
N GLY A 29 -8.05 2.53 12.85
CA GLY A 29 -9.10 1.51 12.93
C GLY A 29 -9.20 0.57 11.73
N LEU A 30 -8.36 0.75 10.70
CA LEU A 30 -8.28 -0.21 9.60
C LEU A 30 -7.45 -1.43 10.00
N GLU A 31 -7.85 -2.60 9.53
CA GLU A 31 -7.13 -3.84 9.79
C GLU A 31 -5.69 -3.74 9.24
N HIS A 32 -4.70 -4.15 10.03
CA HIS A 32 -3.30 -4.13 9.59
C HIS A 32 -3.07 -5.02 8.37
N SER A 33 -3.78 -6.13 8.25
CA SER A 33 -3.72 -7.00 7.05
C SER A 33 -4.18 -6.27 5.78
N LEU A 34 -5.23 -5.45 5.88
CA LEU A 34 -5.70 -4.62 4.77
C LEU A 34 -4.69 -3.52 4.43
N LEU A 35 -4.13 -2.86 5.43
CA LEU A 35 -3.10 -1.83 5.22
C LEU A 35 -1.88 -2.41 4.48
N GLU A 36 -1.44 -3.61 4.84
CA GLU A 36 -0.31 -4.25 4.16
C GLU A 36 -0.63 -4.62 2.70
N LEU A 37 -1.85 -5.08 2.38
CA LEU A 37 -2.27 -5.29 1.00
C LEU A 37 -2.24 -4.01 0.16
N VAL A 38 -2.76 -2.92 0.72
CA VAL A 38 -2.76 -1.59 0.08
C VAL A 38 -1.33 -1.12 -0.16
N LYS A 39 -0.46 -1.22 0.84
CA LYS A 39 0.95 -0.84 0.75
C LYS A 39 1.70 -1.70 -0.28
N MET A 40 1.43 -3.01 -0.31
CA MET A 40 1.99 -3.92 -1.30
C MET A 40 1.58 -3.50 -2.72
N ARG A 41 0.30 -3.23 -2.93
CA ARG A 41 -0.19 -2.86 -4.27
C ARG A 41 0.40 -1.53 -4.74
N ALA A 42 0.41 -0.52 -3.89
CA ALA A 42 1.05 0.76 -4.18
C ALA A 42 2.54 0.58 -4.50
N SER A 43 3.23 -0.28 -3.75
CA SER A 43 4.65 -0.58 -3.97
C SER A 43 4.91 -1.27 -5.31
N GLN A 44 4.01 -2.15 -5.75
CA GLN A 44 4.09 -2.77 -7.08
C GLN A 44 3.97 -1.72 -8.19
N ILE A 45 3.02 -0.82 -8.08
CA ILE A 45 2.78 0.25 -9.06
C ILE A 45 3.98 1.19 -9.12
N ASN A 46 4.52 1.57 -7.96
CA ASN A 46 5.66 2.48 -7.85
C ASN A 46 7.00 1.83 -8.17
N GLY A 47 7.08 0.50 -8.27
CA GLY A 47 8.33 -0.22 -8.51
C GLY A 47 9.34 -0.05 -7.37
N CYS A 48 8.88 0.08 -6.13
CA CYS A 48 9.73 0.30 -4.96
C CYS A 48 10.23 -1.03 -4.40
N ALA A 49 11.46 -1.41 -4.72
CA ALA A 49 12.04 -2.69 -4.30
C ALA A 49 12.10 -2.83 -2.76
N TYR A 50 12.55 -1.78 -2.07
CA TYR A 50 12.60 -1.78 -0.59
C TYR A 50 11.20 -1.98 0.02
N CYS A 51 10.21 -1.29 -0.52
CA CYS A 51 8.83 -1.36 -0.03
C CYS A 51 8.23 -2.75 -0.26
N LEU A 52 8.48 -3.34 -1.43
CA LEU A 52 8.01 -4.69 -1.75
C LEU A 52 8.60 -5.73 -0.80
N ASP A 53 9.91 -5.66 -0.55
CA ASP A 53 10.58 -6.57 0.38
C ASP A 53 10.04 -6.42 1.81
N MET A 54 9.94 -5.21 2.30
CA MET A 54 9.47 -4.92 3.66
C MET A 54 8.00 -5.33 3.86
N HIS A 55 7.11 -4.82 3.01
CA HIS A 55 5.67 -5.05 3.18
C HIS A 55 5.25 -6.49 2.89
N SER A 56 5.95 -7.21 2.00
CA SER A 56 5.67 -8.64 1.82
C SER A 56 6.00 -9.45 3.06
N LYS A 57 7.11 -9.14 3.73
CA LYS A 57 7.49 -9.78 5.00
C LYS A 57 6.50 -9.45 6.11
N ASP A 58 6.11 -8.18 6.22
CA ASP A 58 5.15 -7.74 7.24
C ASP A 58 3.77 -8.37 7.01
N ALA A 59 3.30 -8.44 5.77
CA ALA A 59 2.06 -9.11 5.42
C ALA A 59 2.11 -10.61 5.78
N ARG A 60 3.20 -11.29 5.45
CA ARG A 60 3.39 -12.70 5.80
C ARG A 60 3.39 -12.91 7.32
N ALA A 61 4.01 -12.02 8.07
CA ALA A 61 4.00 -12.08 9.53
C ALA A 61 2.59 -11.94 10.12
N LEU A 62 1.68 -11.26 9.43
CA LEU A 62 0.27 -11.12 9.79
C LEU A 62 -0.60 -12.31 9.31
N GLY A 63 0.00 -13.31 8.67
CA GLY A 63 -0.71 -14.50 8.20
C GLY A 63 -1.18 -14.43 6.74
N GLU A 64 -0.76 -13.41 5.98
CA GLU A 64 -1.08 -13.33 4.56
C GLU A 64 -0.48 -14.50 3.78
N SER A 65 -1.20 -15.04 2.79
CA SER A 65 -0.74 -16.16 1.99
C SER A 65 0.19 -15.71 0.85
N GLU A 66 1.13 -16.59 0.50
CA GLU A 66 1.97 -16.40 -0.68
C GLU A 66 1.13 -16.34 -1.96
N GLN A 67 0.11 -17.18 -2.08
CA GLN A 67 -0.80 -17.20 -3.22
C GLN A 67 -1.42 -15.82 -3.47
N ARG A 68 -1.93 -15.18 -2.43
CA ARG A 68 -2.56 -13.87 -2.53
C ARG A 68 -1.53 -12.79 -2.87
N LEU A 69 -0.36 -12.83 -2.27
CA LEU A 69 0.72 -11.86 -2.56
C LEU A 69 1.24 -12.01 -4.00
N TYR A 70 1.41 -13.25 -4.48
CA TYR A 70 1.87 -13.49 -5.85
C TYR A 70 0.85 -13.06 -6.90
N ALA A 71 -0.44 -13.20 -6.59
CA ALA A 71 -1.54 -12.84 -7.49
C ALA A 71 -2.01 -11.37 -7.34
N LEU A 72 -1.44 -10.62 -6.40
CA LEU A 72 -1.92 -9.26 -6.07
C LEU A 72 -1.87 -8.31 -7.27
N ASN A 73 -0.86 -8.44 -8.13
CA ASN A 73 -0.76 -7.62 -9.34
C ASN A 73 -1.91 -7.86 -10.33
N ALA A 74 -2.57 -9.01 -10.24
CA ALA A 74 -3.70 -9.40 -11.08
C ALA A 74 -4.96 -9.69 -10.24
N TRP A 75 -5.14 -9.00 -9.13
CA TRP A 75 -6.18 -9.26 -8.15
C TRP A 75 -7.60 -9.30 -8.75
N ARG A 76 -7.86 -8.51 -9.80
CA ARG A 76 -9.17 -8.48 -10.45
C ARG A 76 -9.57 -9.80 -11.09
N GLU A 77 -8.58 -10.57 -11.55
CA GLU A 77 -8.77 -11.85 -12.24
C GLU A 77 -8.82 -13.05 -11.27
N THR A 78 -8.77 -12.80 -9.96
CA THR A 78 -8.75 -13.85 -8.95
C THR A 78 -9.97 -13.81 -8.04
N PRO A 79 -10.38 -14.96 -7.47
CA PRO A 79 -11.42 -15.01 -6.44
C PRO A 79 -10.84 -14.88 -5.01
N PHE A 80 -9.57 -14.48 -4.86
CA PHE A 80 -8.84 -14.59 -3.58
C PHE A 80 -9.10 -13.43 -2.61
N PHE A 81 -9.70 -12.33 -3.07
CA PHE A 81 -9.85 -11.11 -2.29
C PHE A 81 -11.31 -10.82 -2.00
N THR A 82 -11.60 -10.39 -0.78
CA THR A 82 -12.96 -9.98 -0.37
C THR A 82 -13.41 -8.71 -1.11
N GLU A 83 -14.69 -8.43 -1.12
CA GLU A 83 -15.23 -7.21 -1.72
C GLU A 83 -14.62 -5.95 -1.09
N ARG A 84 -14.43 -5.95 0.24
CA ARG A 84 -13.77 -4.87 0.96
C ARG A 84 -12.32 -4.67 0.50
N GLU A 85 -11.58 -5.75 0.37
CA GLU A 85 -10.19 -5.71 -0.13
C GLU A 85 -10.15 -5.25 -1.59
N ARG A 86 -11.06 -5.73 -2.42
CA ARG A 86 -11.16 -5.31 -3.84
C ARG A 86 -11.43 -3.81 -3.97
N ALA A 87 -12.34 -3.27 -3.19
CA ALA A 87 -12.61 -1.83 -3.15
C ALA A 87 -11.36 -1.04 -2.73
N ALA A 88 -10.67 -1.47 -1.68
CA ALA A 88 -9.45 -0.85 -1.22
C ALA A 88 -8.32 -0.90 -2.26
N LEU A 89 -8.17 -2.03 -2.97
CA LEU A 89 -7.18 -2.19 -4.03
C LEU A 89 -7.49 -1.31 -5.25
N ALA A 90 -8.77 -1.19 -5.62
CA ALA A 90 -9.19 -0.30 -6.70
C ALA A 90 -8.89 1.17 -6.38
N LEU A 91 -9.18 1.60 -5.14
CA LEU A 91 -8.85 2.96 -4.69
C LEU A 91 -7.33 3.18 -4.66
N THR A 92 -6.57 2.18 -4.22
CA THR A 92 -5.10 2.24 -4.19
C THR A 92 -4.55 2.50 -5.59
N GLU A 93 -5.04 1.79 -6.60
CA GLU A 93 -4.61 1.98 -8.00
C GLU A 93 -4.98 3.36 -8.51
N ALA A 94 -6.22 3.79 -8.31
CA ALA A 94 -6.69 5.10 -8.78
C ALA A 94 -5.91 6.25 -8.13
N ALA A 95 -5.64 6.18 -6.82
CA ALA A 95 -4.89 7.20 -6.10
C ALA A 95 -3.40 7.19 -6.46
N THR A 96 -2.79 6.02 -6.58
CA THR A 96 -1.36 5.90 -6.94
C THR A 96 -1.10 6.36 -8.38
N LEU A 97 -2.04 6.14 -9.29
CA LEU A 97 -1.99 6.52 -10.70
C LEU A 97 -2.79 7.79 -10.99
N ILE A 98 -2.92 8.68 -10.03
CA ILE A 98 -3.77 9.89 -10.14
C ILE A 98 -3.41 10.77 -11.34
N ALA A 99 -2.15 10.75 -11.76
CA ALA A 99 -1.70 11.48 -12.95
C ALA A 99 -2.31 10.95 -14.27
N ASN A 100 -2.81 9.71 -14.28
CA ASN A 100 -3.40 9.07 -15.45
C ASN A 100 -4.93 9.13 -15.46
N GLY A 101 -5.54 9.81 -14.49
CA GLY A 101 -6.99 9.89 -14.36
C GLY A 101 -7.40 10.60 -13.08
N HIS A 102 -8.55 10.23 -12.56
CA HIS A 102 -9.08 10.74 -11.30
C HIS A 102 -9.76 9.60 -10.53
N ILE A 103 -10.09 9.85 -9.29
CA ILE A 103 -10.89 8.92 -8.49
C ILE A 103 -12.36 9.18 -8.82
N ALA A 104 -13.00 8.24 -9.50
CA ALA A 104 -14.41 8.35 -9.86
C ALA A 104 -15.30 8.38 -8.61
N ASP A 105 -16.39 9.15 -8.67
CA ASP A 105 -17.32 9.29 -7.54
C ASP A 105 -17.92 7.94 -7.12
N GLU A 106 -18.19 7.06 -8.08
CA GLU A 106 -18.70 5.72 -7.84
C GLU A 106 -17.71 4.88 -7.02
N LEU A 107 -16.42 4.92 -7.38
CA LEU A 107 -15.37 4.22 -6.63
C LEU A 107 -15.23 4.81 -5.23
N TYR A 108 -15.24 6.13 -5.11
CA TYR A 108 -15.15 6.78 -3.80
C TYR A 108 -16.32 6.43 -2.88
N ALA A 109 -17.52 6.31 -3.44
CA ALA A 109 -18.71 5.94 -2.69
C ALA A 109 -18.71 4.47 -2.25
N GLU A 110 -17.99 3.60 -2.96
CA GLU A 110 -17.88 2.17 -2.64
C GLU A 110 -16.94 1.91 -1.45
N VAL A 111 -15.96 2.79 -1.23
CA VAL A 111 -14.90 2.63 -0.23
C VAL A 111 -15.29 3.27 1.10
#